data_6b5ca881c0cdcbf50c6b7bf74e50c109
#
_entry.id   6b5ca881c0cdcbf50c6b7bf74e50c109
#
_cell.length_a   1.000
_cell.length_b   1.000
_cell.length_c   1.000
_cell.angle_alpha   90.00
_cell.angle_beta   90.00
_cell.angle_gamma   90.00
#
_symmetry.space_group_name_H-M   'P 1'
#
loop_
_entity.id
_entity.type
_entity.pdbx_description
1 polymer ?
#
loop_
_entity_poly.entity_id
_entity_poly.type
_entity_poly.pdbx_seq_one_letter_code
_entity_poly.pdbx_strand_id
1 'polypeptide(L)'
;CDLSTVLSDNCSVDGILSQSDEGMHILRHSAAHLLAQAVMALYPGALPTIGPAIDRGFYYDFAMDPITQGDLKAIEKKMHEIARRNLKVERVELDQTTLREHFESNPYKLEIIDDKLEAGDGSTIYKQGDWYDLCLGPHVPSTAKLMFVRLTSVSTAYWRGDQDREQLVRIYGMVEPTKEALKATLTLSLIHI
;
A
#
# COMPACT_ATOMS: atom_id res chain seq x y z
N CYS A 1 4.52 1.41 -16.63
CA CYS A 1 5.87 1.27 -16.06
C CYS A 1 6.16 2.39 -15.08
N ASP A 2 7.12 2.19 -14.19
CA ASP A 2 7.60 3.22 -13.27
C ASP A 2 8.52 4.22 -13.96
N LEU A 3 8.70 5.41 -13.37
CA LEU A 3 9.60 6.45 -13.89
C LEU A 3 11.10 6.02 -13.93
N SER A 4 11.44 4.95 -13.20
CA SER A 4 12.80 4.38 -13.18
C SER A 4 13.00 3.23 -14.17
N THR A 5 11.96 2.84 -14.92
CA THR A 5 12.06 1.76 -15.91
C THR A 5 12.96 2.17 -17.05
N VAL A 6 13.98 1.33 -17.32
CA VAL A 6 14.85 1.51 -18.49
C VAL A 6 14.14 1.00 -19.74
N LEU A 7 14.01 1.85 -20.75
CA LEU A 7 13.40 1.49 -22.01
C LEU A 7 14.49 0.96 -22.96
N SER A 8 14.32 -0.25 -23.46
CA SER A 8 15.30 -0.95 -24.30
C SER A 8 15.10 -0.71 -25.80
N ASP A 9 13.90 -0.25 -26.21
CA ASP A 9 13.53 -0.05 -27.62
C ASP A 9 12.82 1.30 -27.82
N ASN A 10 12.63 1.68 -29.09
CA ASN A 10 11.80 2.81 -29.45
C ASN A 10 10.35 2.53 -29.07
N CYS A 11 9.81 3.30 -28.14
CA CYS A 11 8.44 3.17 -27.68
C CYS A 11 7.79 4.56 -27.53
N SER A 12 6.46 4.59 -27.57
CA SER A 12 5.69 5.77 -27.20
C SER A 12 5.53 5.79 -25.68
N VAL A 13 5.73 6.96 -25.07
CA VAL A 13 5.59 7.14 -23.62
C VAL A 13 4.58 8.24 -23.35
N ASP A 14 3.52 7.90 -22.64
CA ASP A 14 2.52 8.83 -22.16
C ASP A 14 2.63 9.02 -20.65
N GLY A 15 2.57 10.26 -20.19
CA GLY A 15 2.63 10.59 -18.77
C GLY A 15 1.27 10.41 -18.09
N ILE A 16 1.22 9.64 -17.01
CA ILE A 16 0.02 9.51 -16.18
C ILE A 16 -0.09 10.72 -15.26
N LEU A 17 -1.16 11.49 -15.40
CA LEU A 17 -1.44 12.63 -14.53
C LEU A 17 -1.98 12.16 -13.18
N SER A 18 -1.53 12.79 -12.09
CA SER A 18 -1.94 12.43 -10.72
C SER A 18 -3.45 12.58 -10.45
N GLN A 19 -4.17 13.31 -11.30
CA GLN A 19 -5.61 13.55 -11.19
C GLN A 19 -6.44 12.67 -12.14
N SER A 20 -5.81 11.89 -13.01
CA SER A 20 -6.51 10.90 -13.82
C SER A 20 -6.94 9.70 -12.96
N ASP A 21 -7.89 8.91 -13.43
CA ASP A 21 -8.36 7.71 -12.72
C ASP A 21 -7.20 6.73 -12.46
N GLU A 22 -6.33 6.54 -13.44
CA GLU A 22 -5.13 5.72 -13.31
C GLU A 22 -4.13 6.31 -12.31
N GLY A 23 -3.87 7.63 -12.35
CA GLY A 23 -3.01 8.32 -11.39
C GLY A 23 -3.55 8.25 -9.98
N MET A 24 -4.86 8.38 -9.79
CA MET A 24 -5.53 8.22 -8.50
C MET A 24 -5.45 6.77 -8.00
N HIS A 25 -5.56 5.77 -8.89
CA HIS A 25 -5.36 4.37 -8.51
C HIS A 25 -3.94 4.12 -8.00
N ILE A 26 -2.92 4.62 -8.72
CA ILE A 26 -1.51 4.52 -8.30
C ILE A 26 -1.27 5.24 -6.97
N LEU A 27 -1.85 6.42 -6.78
CA LEU A 27 -1.73 7.20 -5.55
C LEU A 27 -2.32 6.43 -4.35
N ARG A 28 -3.52 5.87 -4.50
CA ARG A 28 -4.21 5.06 -3.47
C ARG A 28 -3.45 3.79 -3.14
N HIS A 29 -2.99 3.07 -4.16
CA HIS A 29 -2.18 1.87 -3.97
C HIS A 29 -0.86 2.18 -3.23
N SER A 30 -0.19 3.27 -3.59
CA SER A 30 1.02 3.70 -2.89
C SER A 30 0.75 4.12 -1.45
N ALA A 31 -0.41 4.72 -1.17
CA ALA A 31 -0.82 5.06 0.20
C ALA A 31 -1.10 3.82 1.05
N ALA A 32 -1.57 2.72 0.46
CA ALA A 32 -1.68 1.44 1.15
C ALA A 32 -0.30 0.92 1.62
N HIS A 33 0.73 1.03 0.78
CA HIS A 33 2.11 0.69 1.16
C HIS A 33 2.67 1.62 2.26
N LEU A 34 2.37 2.93 2.18
CA LEU A 34 2.74 3.88 3.25
C LEU A 34 2.07 3.50 4.59
N LEU A 35 0.82 3.06 4.56
CA LEU A 35 0.11 2.54 5.73
C LEU A 35 0.79 1.29 6.28
N ALA A 36 1.13 0.32 5.43
CA ALA A 36 1.80 -0.90 5.86
C ALA A 36 3.16 -0.60 6.53
N GLN A 37 3.97 0.27 5.95
CA GLN A 37 5.22 0.72 6.54
C GLN A 37 5.01 1.39 7.91
N ALA A 38 3.99 2.23 8.05
CA ALA A 38 3.68 2.91 9.31
C ALA A 38 3.21 1.94 10.41
N VAL A 39 2.35 0.98 10.06
CA VAL A 39 1.87 -0.04 10.99
C VAL A 39 3.03 -0.92 11.46
N MET A 40 3.84 -1.45 10.56
CA MET A 40 5.00 -2.28 10.93
C MET A 40 6.03 -1.53 11.79
N ALA A 41 6.17 -0.21 11.59
CA ALA A 41 7.06 0.61 12.42
C ALA A 41 6.53 0.83 13.85
N LEU A 42 5.22 0.79 14.08
CA LEU A 42 4.59 0.94 15.39
C LEU A 42 4.29 -0.40 16.06
N TYR A 43 4.03 -1.42 15.25
CA TYR A 43 3.65 -2.79 15.69
C TYR A 43 4.58 -3.80 15.02
N PRO A 44 5.79 -4.04 15.55
CA PRO A 44 6.79 -4.91 14.90
C PRO A 44 6.34 -6.37 14.67
N GLY A 45 5.30 -6.83 15.39
CA GLY A 45 4.71 -8.16 15.20
C GLY A 45 3.59 -8.21 14.15
N ALA A 46 3.20 -7.07 13.57
CA ALA A 46 2.15 -7.03 12.55
C ALA A 46 2.67 -7.63 11.22
N LEU A 47 1.91 -8.56 10.65
CA LEU A 47 2.19 -9.17 9.36
C LEU A 47 1.28 -8.54 8.29
N PRO A 48 1.81 -7.74 7.37
CA PRO A 48 1.02 -7.17 6.26
C PRO A 48 0.60 -8.29 5.30
N THR A 49 -0.65 -8.27 4.85
CA THR A 49 -1.16 -9.25 3.91
C THR A 49 -1.41 -8.65 2.54
N ILE A 50 -2.54 -8.00 2.30
CA ILE A 50 -2.88 -7.32 1.05
C ILE A 50 -3.41 -5.92 1.30
N GLY A 51 -3.14 -5.00 0.36
CA GLY A 51 -3.57 -3.61 0.44
C GLY A 51 -3.94 -3.01 -0.92
N PRO A 52 -5.15 -3.28 -1.44
CA PRO A 52 -5.57 -2.74 -2.73
C PRO A 52 -6.04 -1.29 -2.63
N ALA A 53 -5.95 -0.61 -3.77
CA ALA A 53 -6.74 0.59 -4.02
C ALA A 53 -8.21 0.22 -4.23
N ILE A 54 -9.11 1.08 -3.76
CA ILE A 54 -10.56 0.99 -3.98
C ILE A 54 -11.10 2.32 -4.54
N ASP A 55 -12.34 2.36 -4.99
CA ASP A 55 -12.93 3.52 -5.70
C ASP A 55 -12.75 4.86 -4.98
N ARG A 56 -12.84 4.89 -3.66
CA ARG A 56 -12.75 6.13 -2.87
C ARG A 56 -11.64 6.14 -1.84
N GLY A 57 -10.60 5.29 -2.01
CA GLY A 57 -9.50 5.24 -1.06
C GLY A 57 -8.68 3.97 -1.21
N PHE A 58 -8.25 3.45 -0.09
CA PHE A 58 -7.48 2.22 0.01
C PHE A 58 -7.77 1.54 1.33
N TYR A 59 -7.38 0.28 1.46
CA TYR A 59 -7.24 -0.37 2.74
C TYR A 59 -5.97 -1.22 2.76
N TYR A 60 -5.63 -1.69 3.94
CA TYR A 60 -4.61 -2.73 4.11
C TYR A 60 -5.01 -3.67 5.24
N ASP A 61 -4.82 -4.97 5.03
CA ASP A 61 -5.13 -6.03 5.99
C ASP A 61 -3.85 -6.49 6.69
N PHE A 62 -3.96 -6.69 8.01
CA PHE A 62 -2.84 -7.10 8.85
C PHE A 62 -3.25 -8.27 9.75
N ALA A 63 -2.41 -9.30 9.82
CA ALA A 63 -2.47 -10.26 10.91
C ALA A 63 -1.73 -9.66 12.12
N MET A 64 -2.49 -9.17 13.09
CA MET A 64 -2.00 -8.50 14.29
C MET A 64 -3.08 -8.46 15.37
N ASP A 65 -2.71 -8.10 16.58
CA ASP A 65 -3.68 -7.86 17.65
C ASP A 65 -4.67 -6.75 17.26
N PRO A 66 -5.94 -6.86 17.71
CA PRO A 66 -6.95 -5.85 17.42
C PRO A 66 -6.54 -4.46 17.89
N ILE A 67 -6.79 -3.46 17.06
CA ILE A 67 -6.58 -2.04 17.37
C ILE A 67 -7.91 -1.30 17.42
N THR A 68 -7.90 -0.12 18.02
CA THR A 68 -9.07 0.74 18.18
C THR A 68 -9.06 1.90 17.19
N GLN A 69 -10.19 2.59 17.05
CA GLN A 69 -10.27 3.84 16.31
C GLN A 69 -9.30 4.92 16.87
N GLY A 70 -8.96 4.86 18.14
CA GLY A 70 -8.00 5.77 18.78
C GLY A 70 -6.57 5.60 18.25
N ASP A 71 -6.18 4.39 17.91
CA ASP A 71 -4.84 4.04 17.42
C ASP A 71 -4.58 4.60 16.02
N LEU A 72 -5.65 4.83 15.22
CA LEU A 72 -5.52 5.38 13.87
C LEU A 72 -4.79 6.72 13.85
N LYS A 73 -4.93 7.54 14.90
CA LYS A 73 -4.22 8.84 14.99
C LYS A 73 -2.72 8.67 15.08
N ALA A 74 -2.26 7.67 15.82
CA ALA A 74 -0.82 7.38 15.96
C ALA A 74 -0.26 6.83 14.63
N ILE A 75 -0.99 5.94 13.98
CA ILE A 75 -0.61 5.37 12.67
C ILE A 75 -0.57 6.49 11.61
N GLU A 76 -1.60 7.33 11.51
CA GLU A 76 -1.67 8.45 10.58
C GLU A 76 -0.50 9.44 10.80
N LYS A 77 -0.19 9.77 12.07
CA LYS A 77 0.99 10.58 12.40
C LYS A 77 2.26 9.94 11.87
N LYS A 78 2.44 8.63 12.05
CA LYS A 78 3.60 7.89 11.53
C LYS A 78 3.65 7.91 10.01
N MET A 79 2.52 7.75 9.30
CA MET A 79 2.46 7.89 7.85
C MET A 79 2.95 9.27 7.40
N HIS A 80 2.51 10.34 8.05
CA HIS A 80 2.97 11.69 7.74
C HIS A 80 4.47 11.90 8.04
N GLU A 81 5.01 11.27 9.09
CA GLU A 81 6.45 11.30 9.38
C GLU A 81 7.25 10.64 8.24
N ILE A 82 6.82 9.48 7.78
CA ILE A 82 7.46 8.76 6.65
C ILE A 82 7.32 9.56 5.36
N ALA A 83 6.14 10.11 5.06
CA ALA A 83 5.91 10.93 3.87
C ALA A 83 6.86 12.14 3.81
N ARG A 84 7.08 12.84 4.94
CA ARG A 84 8.02 13.98 5.02
C ARG A 84 9.48 13.60 4.78
N ARG A 85 9.86 12.34 5.00
CA ARG A 85 11.23 11.86 4.70
C ARG A 85 11.52 11.82 3.20
N ASN A 86 10.50 11.93 2.37
CA ASN A 86 10.62 11.92 0.89
C ASN A 86 11.44 10.72 0.39
N LEU A 87 11.12 9.53 0.90
CA LEU A 87 11.82 8.32 0.53
C LEU A 87 11.52 7.98 -0.94
N LYS A 88 12.55 7.64 -1.70
CA LYS A 88 12.39 7.11 -3.05
C LYS A 88 11.63 5.80 -3.01
N VAL A 89 10.73 5.60 -3.97
CA VAL A 89 10.03 4.32 -4.17
C VAL A 89 10.71 3.62 -5.34
N GLU A 90 11.20 2.41 -5.11
CA GLU A 90 12.03 1.68 -6.07
C GLU A 90 11.46 0.29 -6.32
N ARG A 91 11.26 -0.04 -7.59
CA ARG A 91 10.93 -1.40 -8.03
C ARG A 91 12.20 -2.23 -8.11
N VAL A 92 12.18 -3.40 -7.50
CA VAL A 92 13.30 -4.36 -7.52
C VAL A 92 12.77 -5.72 -7.99
N GLU A 93 13.40 -6.26 -9.02
CA GLU A 93 13.14 -7.63 -9.46
C GLU A 93 14.03 -8.58 -8.69
N LEU A 94 13.46 -9.68 -8.20
CA LEU A 94 14.15 -10.70 -7.45
C LEU A 94 13.91 -12.07 -8.12
N ASP A 95 14.85 -12.97 -7.99
CA ASP A 95 14.59 -14.38 -8.29
C ASP A 95 13.68 -14.99 -7.21
N GLN A 96 13.06 -16.12 -7.54
CA GLN A 96 12.07 -16.76 -6.68
C GLN A 96 12.60 -17.17 -5.31
N THR A 97 13.86 -17.62 -5.25
CA THR A 97 14.49 -18.04 -3.99
C THR A 97 14.67 -16.85 -3.07
N THR A 98 15.30 -15.79 -3.58
CA THR A 98 15.52 -14.53 -2.84
C THR A 98 14.20 -13.90 -2.41
N LEU A 99 13.17 -13.95 -3.27
CA LEU A 99 11.85 -13.42 -2.92
C LEU A 99 11.24 -14.16 -1.72
N ARG A 100 11.32 -15.49 -1.70
CA ARG A 100 10.81 -16.30 -0.57
C ARG A 100 11.60 -16.06 0.71
N GLU A 101 12.92 -15.91 0.64
CA GLU A 101 13.77 -15.57 1.78
C GLU A 101 13.36 -14.21 2.39
N HIS A 102 13.04 -13.21 1.55
CA HIS A 102 12.59 -11.89 2.01
C HIS A 102 11.28 -11.95 2.82
N PHE A 103 10.41 -12.91 2.53
CA PHE A 103 9.09 -13.05 3.17
C PHE A 103 8.96 -14.32 4.02
N GLU A 104 10.08 -15.00 4.39
CA GLU A 104 10.04 -16.26 5.14
C GLU A 104 9.26 -16.20 6.45
N SER A 105 9.26 -15.04 7.12
CA SER A 105 8.54 -14.81 8.37
C SER A 105 7.05 -14.45 8.19
N ASN A 106 6.58 -14.30 6.94
CA ASN A 106 5.19 -13.89 6.65
C ASN A 106 4.47 -14.95 5.80
N PRO A 107 3.70 -15.86 6.42
CA PRO A 107 3.03 -16.96 5.71
C PRO A 107 2.02 -16.46 4.67
N TYR A 108 1.39 -15.31 4.91
CA TYR A 108 0.42 -14.72 3.95
C TYR A 108 1.11 -14.26 2.67
N LYS A 109 2.29 -13.67 2.78
CA LYS A 109 3.08 -13.27 1.60
C LYS A 109 3.62 -14.48 0.86
N LEU A 110 4.04 -15.54 1.57
CA LEU A 110 4.46 -16.78 0.92
C LEU A 110 3.33 -17.43 0.12
N GLU A 111 2.10 -17.46 0.67
CA GLU A 111 0.93 -17.97 -0.05
C GLU A 111 0.61 -17.12 -1.30
N ILE A 112 0.73 -15.79 -1.24
CA ILE A 112 0.55 -14.91 -2.41
C ILE A 112 1.65 -15.14 -3.45
N ILE A 113 2.89 -15.37 -3.01
CA ILE A 113 4.01 -15.66 -3.90
C ILE A 113 3.75 -16.96 -4.65
N ASP A 114 3.27 -18.00 -3.98
CA ASP A 114 2.96 -19.29 -4.60
C ASP A 114 1.91 -19.15 -5.69
N ASP A 115 0.79 -18.48 -5.41
CA ASP A 115 -0.26 -18.20 -6.39
C ASP A 115 0.26 -17.43 -7.61
N LYS A 116 1.09 -16.40 -7.38
CA LYS A 116 1.66 -15.58 -8.46
C LYS A 116 2.64 -16.36 -9.33
N LEU A 117 3.46 -17.20 -8.73
CA LEU A 117 4.40 -18.05 -9.46
C LEU A 117 3.66 -19.09 -10.31
N GLU A 118 2.57 -19.66 -9.80
CA GLU A 118 1.70 -20.56 -10.58
C GLU A 118 1.04 -19.84 -11.76
N ALA A 119 0.68 -18.57 -11.60
CA ALA A 119 0.12 -17.74 -12.66
C ALA A 119 1.16 -17.24 -13.68
N GLY A 120 2.46 -17.42 -13.41
CA GLY A 120 3.56 -16.92 -14.26
C GLY A 120 3.85 -15.43 -14.11
N ASP A 121 3.37 -14.81 -13.04
CA ASP A 121 3.61 -13.40 -12.73
C ASP A 121 5.06 -13.15 -12.26
N GLY A 122 5.54 -11.92 -12.50
CA GLY A 122 6.88 -11.51 -12.13
C GLY A 122 7.09 -11.44 -10.61
N SER A 123 8.33 -11.62 -10.19
CA SER A 123 8.79 -11.61 -8.81
C SER A 123 9.38 -10.25 -8.45
N THR A 124 8.54 -9.30 -8.02
CA THR A 124 8.96 -7.93 -7.72
C THR A 124 8.57 -7.49 -6.33
N ILE A 125 9.44 -6.67 -5.74
CA ILE A 125 9.15 -5.90 -4.53
C ILE A 125 9.26 -4.41 -4.81
N TYR A 126 8.57 -3.61 -4.00
CA TYR A 126 8.76 -2.17 -3.96
C TYR A 126 9.34 -1.74 -2.62
N LYS A 127 10.44 -1.00 -2.68
CA LYS A 127 11.17 -0.47 -1.52
C LYS A 127 10.80 0.98 -1.27
N GLN A 128 10.67 1.34 0.02
CA GLN A 128 10.51 2.70 0.51
C GLN A 128 11.53 2.92 1.63
N GLY A 129 12.75 3.32 1.26
CA GLY A 129 13.90 3.28 2.16
C GLY A 129 14.28 1.85 2.54
N ASP A 130 14.32 1.53 3.84
CA ASP A 130 14.68 0.19 4.32
C ASP A 130 13.48 -0.78 4.35
N TRP A 131 12.26 -0.26 4.20
CA TRP A 131 11.05 -1.08 4.15
C TRP A 131 10.72 -1.51 2.71
N TYR A 132 10.12 -2.67 2.57
CA TYR A 132 9.70 -3.21 1.28
C TYR A 132 8.41 -4.03 1.40
N ASP A 133 7.72 -4.20 0.27
CA ASP A 133 6.57 -5.08 0.14
C ASP A 133 6.51 -5.77 -1.24
N LEU A 134 5.83 -6.92 -1.26
CA LEU A 134 5.54 -7.68 -2.48
C LEU A 134 4.52 -6.93 -3.34
N CYS A 135 4.89 -6.54 -4.55
CA CYS A 135 3.99 -5.79 -5.43
C CYS A 135 4.47 -5.80 -6.89
N LEU A 136 3.52 -5.75 -7.82
CA LEU A 136 3.79 -5.57 -9.25
C LEU A 136 3.86 -4.10 -9.66
N GLY A 137 3.30 -3.19 -8.86
CA GLY A 137 3.23 -1.76 -9.15
C GLY A 137 2.17 -1.38 -10.21
N PRO A 138 2.29 -0.20 -10.81
CA PRO A 138 3.25 0.86 -10.51
C PRO A 138 2.94 1.65 -9.23
N HIS A 139 3.93 2.43 -8.76
CA HIS A 139 3.83 3.30 -7.59
C HIS A 139 4.26 4.74 -7.89
N VAL A 140 3.93 5.65 -6.95
CA VAL A 140 4.45 7.03 -6.98
C VAL A 140 5.98 7.03 -6.80
N PRO A 141 6.70 8.03 -7.36
CA PRO A 141 8.17 8.04 -7.33
C PRO A 141 8.77 8.27 -5.93
N SER A 142 8.00 8.85 -5.00
CA SER A 142 8.46 9.07 -3.64
C SER A 142 7.30 9.19 -2.65
N THR A 143 7.59 8.91 -1.38
CA THR A 143 6.61 9.01 -0.29
C THR A 143 6.09 10.44 -0.06
N ALA A 144 6.80 11.48 -0.49
CA ALA A 144 6.33 12.86 -0.41
C ALA A 144 5.05 13.13 -1.23
N LYS A 145 4.75 12.31 -2.23
CA LYS A 145 3.49 12.41 -2.99
C LYS A 145 2.27 12.00 -2.16
N LEU A 146 2.46 11.37 -1.00
CA LEU A 146 1.44 10.81 -0.13
C LEU A 146 1.14 11.69 1.10
N MET A 147 1.47 12.98 1.04
CA MET A 147 1.31 13.90 2.19
C MET A 147 -0.15 14.14 2.59
N PHE A 148 -1.09 14.01 1.67
CA PHE A 148 -2.50 14.30 1.92
C PHE A 148 -3.29 13.00 2.07
N VAL A 149 -2.93 12.25 3.11
CA VAL A 149 -3.54 10.97 3.49
C VAL A 149 -4.32 11.13 4.79
N ARG A 150 -5.41 10.37 4.93
CA ARG A 150 -6.25 10.29 6.13
C ARG A 150 -6.70 8.86 6.36
N LEU A 151 -6.59 8.36 7.57
CA LEU A 151 -7.21 7.11 7.98
C LEU A 151 -8.66 7.35 8.42
N THR A 152 -9.56 6.46 8.01
CA THR A 152 -11.00 6.66 8.18
C THR A 152 -11.63 5.71 9.20
N SER A 153 -11.28 4.42 9.13
CA SER A 153 -11.86 3.41 10.00
C SER A 153 -10.98 2.18 10.13
N VAL A 154 -11.27 1.41 11.16
CA VAL A 154 -10.75 0.05 11.35
C VAL A 154 -11.93 -0.92 11.39
N SER A 155 -11.76 -2.08 10.80
CA SER A 155 -12.70 -3.19 10.84
C SER A 155 -11.96 -4.52 10.88
N THR A 156 -12.70 -5.62 10.94
CA THR A 156 -12.18 -6.97 10.79
C THR A 156 -12.47 -7.51 9.39
N ALA A 157 -11.61 -8.36 8.90
CA ALA A 157 -11.79 -9.13 7.68
C ALA A 157 -11.28 -10.56 7.92
N TYR A 158 -11.66 -11.50 7.06
CA TYR A 158 -11.08 -12.83 7.06
C TYR A 158 -10.09 -12.95 5.92
N TRP A 159 -9.01 -13.69 6.14
CA TRP A 159 -8.03 -13.94 5.09
C TRP A 159 -8.71 -14.54 3.86
N ARG A 160 -8.53 -13.89 2.70
CA ARG A 160 -9.20 -14.23 1.41
C ARG A 160 -10.74 -14.27 1.48
N GLY A 161 -11.35 -13.65 2.47
CA GLY A 161 -12.80 -13.65 2.65
C GLY A 161 -13.37 -14.98 3.18
N ASP A 162 -12.54 -15.91 3.54
CA ASP A 162 -12.91 -17.21 4.06
C ASP A 162 -13.09 -17.16 5.59
N GLN A 163 -14.31 -17.41 6.08
CA GLN A 163 -14.66 -17.33 7.50
C GLN A 163 -13.99 -18.43 8.35
N ASP A 164 -13.51 -19.49 7.74
CA ASP A 164 -12.79 -20.57 8.41
C ASP A 164 -11.28 -20.26 8.55
N ARG A 165 -10.84 -19.12 8.02
CA ARG A 165 -9.45 -18.65 8.09
C ARG A 165 -9.26 -17.54 9.13
N GLU A 166 -8.01 -17.10 9.29
CA GLU A 166 -7.62 -16.12 10.31
C GLU A 166 -8.34 -14.78 10.13
N GLN A 167 -8.77 -14.21 11.25
CA GLN A 167 -9.31 -12.88 11.29
C GLN A 167 -8.19 -11.84 11.24
N LEU A 168 -8.32 -10.86 10.36
CA LEU A 168 -7.37 -9.80 10.12
C LEU A 168 -7.92 -8.45 10.59
N VAL A 169 -7.03 -7.54 10.91
CA VAL A 169 -7.34 -6.12 11.13
C VAL A 169 -7.27 -5.41 9.79
N ARG A 170 -8.38 -4.81 9.34
CA ARG A 170 -8.47 -4.01 8.12
C ARG A 170 -8.51 -2.53 8.48
N ILE A 171 -7.57 -1.77 7.95
CA ILE A 171 -7.47 -0.32 8.14
C ILE A 171 -7.78 0.38 6.82
N TYR A 172 -8.77 1.27 6.84
CA TYR A 172 -9.16 2.07 5.67
C TYR A 172 -8.56 3.46 5.71
N GLY A 173 -8.26 3.98 4.53
CA GLY A 173 -7.80 5.35 4.37
C GLY A 173 -8.19 5.98 3.04
N MET A 174 -8.01 7.28 2.97
CA MET A 174 -8.15 8.11 1.78
C MET A 174 -6.86 8.85 1.51
N VAL A 175 -6.57 9.12 0.26
CA VAL A 175 -5.44 9.96 -0.17
C VAL A 175 -5.86 10.79 -1.36
N GLU A 176 -5.39 12.02 -1.42
CA GLU A 176 -5.66 12.95 -2.51
C GLU A 176 -4.38 13.67 -2.96
N PRO A 177 -4.32 14.18 -4.19
CA PRO A 177 -3.13 14.87 -4.69
C PRO A 177 -2.85 16.20 -3.99
N THR A 178 -3.90 16.83 -3.43
CA THR A 178 -3.81 18.14 -2.75
C THR A 178 -4.60 18.16 -1.46
N LYS A 179 -4.25 19.11 -0.59
CA LYS A 179 -4.95 19.33 0.70
C LYS A 179 -6.41 19.74 0.49
N GLU A 180 -6.67 20.55 -0.52
CA GLU A 180 -8.00 21.05 -0.88
C GLU A 180 -8.90 19.89 -1.35
N ALA A 181 -8.37 19.01 -2.20
CA ALA A 181 -9.07 17.81 -2.65
C ALA A 181 -9.40 16.88 -1.48
N LEU A 182 -8.45 16.62 -0.58
CA LEU A 182 -8.70 15.80 0.60
C LEU A 182 -9.79 16.40 1.49
N LYS A 183 -9.79 17.72 1.70
CA LYS A 183 -10.83 18.40 2.48
C LYS A 183 -12.19 18.26 1.83
N ALA A 184 -12.28 18.41 0.51
CA ALA A 184 -13.54 18.25 -0.24
C ALA A 184 -14.08 16.81 -0.12
N THR A 185 -13.24 15.80 -0.32
CA THR A 185 -13.59 14.37 -0.23
C THR A 185 -14.09 14.01 1.18
N LEU A 186 -13.41 14.50 2.23
CA LEU A 186 -13.83 14.26 3.62
C LEU A 186 -15.18 14.93 3.93
N THR A 187 -15.46 16.14 3.40
CA THR A 187 -16.72 16.82 3.59
C THR A 187 -17.87 16.04 2.95
N LEU A 188 -17.68 15.53 1.74
CA LEU A 188 -18.68 14.70 1.04
C LEU A 188 -18.94 13.38 1.79
N SER A 189 -17.93 12.77 2.37
CA SER A 189 -18.06 11.55 3.17
C SER A 189 -18.91 11.76 4.42
N LEU A 190 -18.84 12.94 5.05
CA LEU A 190 -19.64 13.29 6.23
C LEU A 190 -21.12 13.57 5.91
N ILE A 191 -21.45 13.92 4.67
CA ILE A 191 -22.83 14.22 4.25
C ILE A 191 -23.61 12.92 3.91
N HIS A 192 -22.93 11.81 3.69
CA HIS A 192 -23.50 10.52 3.30
C HIS A 192 -23.56 9.49 4.44
N ILE A 193 -23.36 9.91 5.70
CA ILE A 193 -23.65 9.19 6.93
C ILE A 193 -24.95 9.74 7.51
#